data_dacca055d642c88cec7edaa95bbf84f3
#
_entry.id   dacca055d642c88cec7edaa95bbf84f3
#
_cell.length_a   1.000
_cell.length_b   1.000
_cell.length_c   1.000
_cell.angle_alpha   90.00
_cell.angle_beta   90.00
_cell.angle_gamma   90.00
#
_symmetry.space_group_name_H-M   'P 1'
#
loop_
_entity.id
_entity.type
_entity.pdbx_description
1 polymer ?
#
loop_
_entity_poly.entity_id
_entity_poly.type
_entity_poly.pdbx_seq_one_letter_code
_entity_poly.pdbx_strand_id
1 'polypeptide(L)'
;MDGKAQISAAFIDLNYASDLNANLSAYPGVKIVSGAYEDTIDDLLKSKTGCNVFLYIDPYGIKALDCSKFDAFANGQFNTIELLINMNSFGFIREACNAMGTTFKVDDSGFFDDLIEYDPTILDATNKSIEALNRIAGGDYWKAIVAQYKSGAIDGYKAEEYFSEQYCQRLSESYTYVLNMPIRLKEGQHTKYRMIHATNHPIGCVIMADNICNRWELLKDIQNG
;
A
#
# COMPACT_ATOMS: atom_id res chain seq x y z
N MET A 1 -23.14 1.99 -32.09
CA MET A 1 -23.27 1.56 -30.65
C MET A 1 -22.46 2.54 -29.83
N ASP A 2 -23.11 3.46 -29.17
CA ASP A 2 -22.44 4.39 -28.26
C ASP A 2 -22.01 3.60 -27.01
N GLY A 3 -20.80 3.03 -27.11
CA GLY A 3 -20.20 2.24 -26.02
C GLY A 3 -19.80 3.11 -24.84
N LYS A 4 -20.78 3.53 -24.05
CA LYS A 4 -20.48 4.12 -22.74
C LYS A 4 -19.87 3.03 -21.87
N ALA A 5 -18.62 3.24 -21.43
CA ALA A 5 -18.00 2.36 -20.45
C ALA A 5 -18.86 2.32 -19.17
N GLN A 6 -19.21 1.13 -18.74
CA GLN A 6 -19.90 0.95 -17.47
C GLN A 6 -18.87 0.97 -16.36
N ILE A 7 -18.94 1.96 -15.47
CA ILE A 7 -18.10 2.06 -14.29
C ILE A 7 -18.87 1.56 -13.08
N SER A 8 -18.27 0.68 -12.30
CA SER A 8 -18.76 0.27 -10.98
C SER A 8 -17.66 0.46 -9.94
N ALA A 9 -18.05 0.84 -8.73
CA ALA A 9 -17.14 0.98 -7.60
C ALA A 9 -17.51 0.02 -6.48
N ALA A 10 -16.53 -0.47 -5.74
CA ALA A 10 -16.75 -1.21 -4.51
C ALA A 10 -15.82 -0.67 -3.43
N PHE A 11 -16.37 -0.51 -2.23
CA PHE A 11 -15.62 -0.11 -1.05
C PHE A 11 -15.65 -1.25 -0.05
N ILE A 12 -14.49 -1.63 0.48
CA ILE A 12 -14.36 -2.61 1.55
C ILE A 12 -13.93 -1.84 2.79
N ASP A 13 -14.70 -1.94 3.84
CA ASP A 13 -14.37 -1.32 5.13
C ASP A 13 -14.88 -2.18 6.29
N LEU A 14 -14.03 -2.33 7.31
CA LEU A 14 -14.35 -3.14 8.48
C LEU A 14 -15.28 -2.41 9.44
N ASN A 15 -15.08 -1.12 9.64
CA ASN A 15 -15.69 -0.35 10.73
C ASN A 15 -16.77 0.63 10.25
N TYR A 16 -16.59 1.21 9.04
CA TYR A 16 -17.42 2.31 8.54
C TYR A 16 -18.33 1.94 7.36
N ALA A 17 -18.52 0.62 7.11
CA ALA A 17 -19.38 0.15 6.00
C ALA A 17 -20.80 0.71 6.07
N SER A 18 -21.36 0.89 7.26
CA SER A 18 -22.69 1.46 7.47
C SER A 18 -22.76 2.94 7.07
N ASP A 19 -21.76 3.72 7.46
CA ASP A 19 -21.66 5.16 7.14
C ASP A 19 -21.41 5.38 5.65
N LEU A 20 -20.55 4.55 5.06
CA LEU A 20 -20.32 4.53 3.62
C LEU A 20 -21.59 4.23 2.85
N ASN A 21 -22.38 3.25 3.29
CA ASN A 21 -23.65 2.90 2.65
C ASN A 21 -24.65 4.05 2.76
N ALA A 22 -24.74 4.73 3.90
CA ALA A 22 -25.60 5.88 4.06
C ALA A 22 -25.20 7.04 3.13
N ASN A 23 -23.91 7.35 3.07
CA ASN A 23 -23.39 8.48 2.29
C ASN A 23 -23.40 8.22 0.78
N LEU A 24 -23.26 6.97 0.35
CA LEU A 24 -23.13 6.60 -1.06
C LEU A 24 -24.39 5.98 -1.66
N SER A 25 -25.49 5.88 -0.90
CA SER A 25 -26.76 5.28 -1.33
C SER A 25 -27.37 5.93 -2.59
N ALA A 26 -27.07 7.20 -2.86
CA ALA A 26 -27.55 7.92 -4.03
C ALA A 26 -26.79 7.58 -5.34
N TYR A 27 -25.68 6.84 -5.26
CA TYR A 27 -24.84 6.53 -6.42
C TYR A 27 -25.10 5.11 -6.92
N PRO A 28 -25.83 4.93 -8.06
CA PRO A 28 -26.05 3.60 -8.64
C PRO A 28 -24.73 3.00 -9.12
N GLY A 29 -24.53 1.71 -8.86
CA GLY A 29 -23.30 1.00 -9.25
C GLY A 29 -22.20 1.02 -8.19
N VAL A 30 -22.45 1.61 -7.01
CA VAL A 30 -21.57 1.50 -5.84
C VAL A 30 -21.99 0.30 -4.99
N LYS A 31 -21.02 -0.52 -4.60
CA LYS A 31 -21.19 -1.65 -3.69
C LYS A 31 -20.37 -1.41 -2.43
N ILE A 32 -20.98 -1.55 -1.26
CA ILE A 32 -20.26 -1.52 0.02
C ILE A 32 -20.16 -2.96 0.55
N VAL A 33 -18.96 -3.34 0.95
CA VAL A 33 -18.67 -4.65 1.53
C VAL A 33 -18.14 -4.43 2.95
N SER A 34 -18.89 -4.95 3.92
CA SER A 34 -18.45 -4.94 5.32
C SER A 34 -17.52 -6.12 5.58
N GLY A 35 -16.32 -5.87 6.04
CA GLY A 35 -15.34 -6.90 6.37
C GLY A 35 -13.90 -6.44 6.20
N ALA A 36 -12.96 -7.26 6.65
CA ALA A 36 -11.56 -7.01 6.44
C ALA A 36 -11.19 -7.18 4.94
N TYR A 37 -10.29 -6.35 4.45
CA TYR A 37 -9.84 -6.39 3.06
C TYR A 37 -9.32 -7.80 2.69
N GLU A 38 -8.50 -8.38 3.55
CA GLU A 38 -7.84 -9.66 3.34
C GLU A 38 -8.81 -10.83 3.13
N ASP A 39 -9.99 -10.75 3.75
CA ASP A 39 -11.01 -11.79 3.71
C ASP A 39 -12.01 -11.63 2.55
N THR A 40 -12.15 -10.41 2.04
CA THR A 40 -13.24 -10.04 1.12
C THR A 40 -12.79 -9.77 -0.31
N ILE A 41 -11.56 -9.32 -0.52
CA ILE A 41 -11.07 -8.84 -1.82
C ILE A 41 -11.08 -9.95 -2.89
N ASP A 42 -10.67 -11.17 -2.53
CA ASP A 42 -10.59 -12.28 -3.47
C ASP A 42 -11.97 -12.64 -4.04
N ASP A 43 -13.01 -12.66 -3.20
CA ASP A 43 -14.37 -12.94 -3.65
C ASP A 43 -14.96 -11.82 -4.49
N LEU A 44 -14.62 -10.57 -4.17
CA LEU A 44 -15.03 -9.42 -4.96
C LEU A 44 -14.43 -9.48 -6.38
N LEU A 45 -13.16 -9.86 -6.50
CA LEU A 45 -12.43 -9.90 -7.76
C LEU A 45 -12.79 -11.11 -8.64
N LYS A 46 -13.23 -12.23 -8.08
CA LYS A 46 -13.67 -13.42 -8.85
C LYS A 46 -14.70 -13.12 -9.94
N SER A 47 -15.57 -12.15 -9.70
CA SER A 47 -16.62 -11.74 -10.65
C SER A 47 -16.15 -10.72 -11.71
N LYS A 48 -14.86 -10.36 -11.76
CA LYS A 48 -14.32 -9.27 -12.59
C LYS A 48 -13.50 -9.77 -13.78
N THR A 49 -13.66 -11.02 -14.18
CA THR A 49 -13.03 -11.58 -15.39
C THR A 49 -13.30 -10.70 -16.60
N GLY A 50 -12.25 -10.35 -17.34
CA GLY A 50 -12.32 -9.50 -18.54
C GLY A 50 -12.61 -8.02 -18.28
N CYS A 51 -12.67 -7.59 -17.00
CA CYS A 51 -12.83 -6.17 -16.65
C CYS A 51 -11.45 -5.47 -16.59
N ASN A 52 -11.46 -4.14 -16.74
CA ASN A 52 -10.37 -3.30 -16.29
C ASN A 52 -10.60 -3.01 -14.81
N VAL A 53 -9.63 -3.29 -13.98
CA VAL A 53 -9.71 -3.16 -12.52
C VAL A 53 -8.69 -2.15 -12.03
N PHE A 54 -9.13 -1.22 -11.19
CA PHE A 54 -8.26 -0.32 -10.46
C PHE A 54 -8.51 -0.55 -8.96
N LEU A 55 -7.45 -0.89 -8.22
CA LEU A 55 -7.49 -1.10 -6.78
C LEU A 55 -6.74 0.03 -6.07
N TYR A 56 -7.47 0.84 -5.30
CA TYR A 56 -6.86 1.73 -4.32
C TYR A 56 -6.82 1.02 -2.97
N ILE A 57 -5.64 0.85 -2.42
CA ILE A 57 -5.38 0.10 -1.19
C ILE A 57 -4.80 1.08 -0.17
N ASP A 58 -5.60 1.42 0.83
CA ASP A 58 -5.24 2.32 1.94
C ASP A 58 -5.35 1.54 3.26
N PRO A 59 -4.32 0.76 3.60
CA PRO A 59 -4.41 -0.18 4.70
C PRO A 59 -4.27 0.52 6.05
N TYR A 60 -5.13 0.17 6.98
CA TYR A 60 -5.00 0.55 8.38
C TYR A 60 -3.76 -0.05 9.08
N GLY A 61 -3.19 -1.11 8.52
CA GLY A 61 -2.01 -1.80 8.98
C GLY A 61 -1.16 -2.31 7.82
N ILE A 62 -0.42 -3.39 8.04
CA ILE A 62 0.45 -3.97 7.02
C ILE A 62 -0.11 -5.21 6.32
N LYS A 63 -1.19 -5.80 6.83
CA LYS A 63 -1.74 -7.09 6.30
C LYS A 63 -2.20 -6.97 4.85
N ALA A 64 -2.78 -5.84 4.47
CA ALA A 64 -3.24 -5.61 3.10
C ALA A 64 -2.09 -5.46 2.08
N LEU A 65 -0.84 -5.34 2.54
CA LEU A 65 0.36 -5.24 1.69
C LEU A 65 0.89 -6.62 1.24
N ASP A 66 0.10 -7.68 1.32
CA ASP A 66 0.50 -9.06 1.01
C ASP A 66 0.87 -9.22 -0.47
N CYS A 67 2.18 -9.34 -0.75
CA CYS A 67 2.70 -9.53 -2.11
C CYS A 67 2.13 -10.78 -2.79
N SER A 68 1.82 -11.84 -2.05
CA SER A 68 1.27 -13.06 -2.65
C SER A 68 -0.12 -12.83 -3.26
N LYS A 69 -0.93 -11.95 -2.67
CA LYS A 69 -2.20 -11.51 -3.24
C LYS A 69 -1.98 -10.66 -4.50
N PHE A 70 -1.01 -9.76 -4.48
CA PHE A 70 -0.69 -8.91 -5.64
C PHE A 70 -0.19 -9.75 -6.82
N ASP A 71 0.63 -10.77 -6.57
CA ASP A 71 1.02 -11.74 -7.60
C ASP A 71 -0.20 -12.48 -8.18
N ALA A 72 -1.12 -12.93 -7.31
CA ALA A 72 -2.34 -13.57 -7.76
C ALA A 72 -3.22 -12.63 -8.60
N PHE A 73 -3.28 -11.35 -8.25
CA PHE A 73 -4.01 -10.35 -9.03
C PHE A 73 -3.37 -10.10 -10.39
N ALA A 74 -2.02 -9.99 -10.46
CA ALA A 74 -1.30 -9.82 -11.71
C ALA A 74 -1.54 -10.97 -12.70
N ASN A 75 -1.70 -12.20 -12.18
CA ASN A 75 -1.96 -13.40 -12.93
C ASN A 75 -3.47 -13.70 -13.13
N GLY A 76 -4.34 -12.81 -12.64
CA GLY A 76 -5.78 -12.94 -12.75
C GLY A 76 -6.30 -12.76 -14.19
N GLN A 77 -7.54 -13.19 -14.41
CA GLN A 77 -8.20 -13.09 -15.72
C GLN A 77 -8.85 -11.72 -15.95
N PHE A 78 -8.12 -10.65 -15.65
CA PHE A 78 -8.55 -9.27 -15.92
C PHE A 78 -8.10 -8.83 -17.31
N ASN A 79 -8.77 -7.85 -17.87
CA ASN A 79 -8.28 -7.15 -19.05
C ASN A 79 -7.03 -6.33 -18.70
N THR A 80 -7.16 -5.54 -17.64
CA THR A 80 -6.04 -4.87 -16.96
C THR A 80 -6.30 -4.87 -15.45
N ILE A 81 -5.23 -4.88 -14.68
CA ILE A 81 -5.29 -4.60 -13.25
C ILE A 81 -4.22 -3.59 -12.87
N GLU A 82 -4.62 -2.59 -12.10
CA GLU A 82 -3.76 -1.53 -11.61
C GLU A 82 -3.92 -1.44 -10.10
N LEU A 83 -2.80 -1.34 -9.40
CA LEU A 83 -2.74 -1.13 -7.96
C LEU A 83 -2.28 0.29 -7.67
N LEU A 84 -2.94 0.97 -6.76
CA LEU A 84 -2.44 2.18 -6.11
C LEU A 84 -2.46 1.93 -4.60
N ILE A 85 -1.28 1.80 -4.01
CA ILE A 85 -1.09 1.36 -2.63
C ILE A 85 -0.58 2.53 -1.80
N ASN A 86 -1.32 2.93 -0.77
CA ASN A 86 -0.79 3.79 0.29
C ASN A 86 0.01 2.93 1.26
N MET A 87 1.32 2.86 1.03
CA MET A 87 2.20 1.93 1.74
C MET A 87 2.63 2.47 3.09
N ASN A 88 2.25 1.77 4.15
CA ASN A 88 2.74 1.99 5.51
C ASN A 88 4.09 1.26 5.74
N SER A 89 5.15 1.76 5.09
CA SER A 89 6.50 1.18 5.16
C SER A 89 7.12 1.29 6.56
N PHE A 90 6.88 2.39 7.27
CA PHE A 90 7.31 2.55 8.67
C PHE A 90 6.62 1.54 9.59
N GLY A 91 5.32 1.31 9.40
CA GLY A 91 4.59 0.27 10.11
C GLY A 91 5.20 -1.11 9.91
N PHE A 92 5.55 -1.45 8.66
CA PHE A 92 6.22 -2.71 8.36
C PHE A 92 7.57 -2.84 9.07
N ILE A 93 8.46 -1.83 8.97
CA ILE A 93 9.78 -1.87 9.60
C ILE A 93 9.68 -1.94 11.13
N ARG A 94 8.71 -1.27 11.73
CA ARG A 94 8.44 -1.37 13.18
C ARG A 94 8.13 -2.80 13.58
N GLU A 95 7.21 -3.45 12.86
CA GLU A 95 6.85 -4.85 13.11
C GLU A 95 8.02 -5.81 12.88
N ALA A 96 8.78 -5.57 11.81
CA ALA A 96 9.97 -6.33 11.50
C ALA A 96 11.04 -6.22 12.61
N CYS A 97 11.25 -5.02 13.14
CA CYS A 97 12.13 -4.78 14.29
C CYS A 97 11.64 -5.51 15.54
N ASN A 98 10.33 -5.42 15.85
CA ASN A 98 9.73 -6.12 16.99
C ASN A 98 9.93 -7.64 16.87
N ALA A 99 9.68 -8.21 15.69
CA ALA A 99 9.86 -9.64 15.41
C ALA A 99 11.32 -10.10 15.56
N MET A 100 12.29 -9.20 15.34
CA MET A 100 13.73 -9.45 15.52
C MET A 100 14.28 -8.97 16.88
N GLY A 101 13.42 -8.66 17.87
CA GLY A 101 13.81 -8.26 19.20
C GLY A 101 14.57 -6.94 19.26
N THR A 102 14.16 -5.97 18.44
CA THR A 102 14.74 -4.62 18.42
C THR A 102 13.61 -3.57 18.44
N THR A 103 13.84 -2.43 19.11
CA THR A 103 12.88 -1.33 19.12
C THR A 103 13.15 -0.39 17.96
N PHE A 104 12.14 -0.13 17.17
CA PHE A 104 12.21 0.88 16.11
C PHE A 104 12.01 2.27 16.68
N LYS A 105 12.92 3.20 16.36
CA LYS A 105 12.86 4.62 16.76
C LYS A 105 13.16 5.48 15.55
N VAL A 106 12.45 6.58 15.44
CA VAL A 106 12.71 7.66 14.49
C VAL A 106 12.70 8.97 15.26
N ASP A 107 13.72 9.79 15.10
CA ASP A 107 13.95 11.01 15.89
C ASP A 107 13.08 12.19 15.44
N ASP A 108 11.76 11.98 15.30
CA ASP A 108 10.86 13.07 14.89
C ASP A 108 9.58 13.04 15.74
N SER A 109 9.61 13.78 16.85
CA SER A 109 8.63 13.70 17.94
C SER A 109 7.22 14.26 17.62
N GLY A 110 6.95 14.73 16.41
CA GLY A 110 5.63 15.22 16.01
C GLY A 110 5.08 14.55 14.75
N PHE A 111 5.90 13.75 14.10
CA PHE A 111 5.61 13.23 12.76
C PHE A 111 4.80 11.92 12.78
N PHE A 112 4.86 11.18 13.90
CA PHE A 112 4.27 9.85 14.05
C PHE A 112 3.08 9.78 15.00
N ASP A 113 2.69 10.87 15.65
CA ASP A 113 1.53 10.88 16.55
C ASP A 113 0.23 10.49 15.82
N ASP A 114 0.12 10.81 14.53
CA ASP A 114 -1.01 10.42 13.68
C ASP A 114 -0.91 8.98 13.13
N LEU A 115 0.24 8.30 13.30
CA LEU A 115 0.46 6.92 12.86
C LEU A 115 0.29 5.88 13.98
N ILE A 116 -0.16 6.31 15.16
CA ILE A 116 -0.26 5.49 16.39
C ILE A 116 -1.53 4.63 16.42
N GLU A 117 -2.34 4.58 15.39
CA GLU A 117 -3.40 3.59 15.33
C GLU A 117 -2.84 2.22 14.89
N TYR A 118 -2.16 1.60 15.82
CA TYR A 118 -1.54 0.29 15.69
C TYR A 118 -2.43 -0.77 16.37
N ASP A 119 -2.81 -1.79 15.63
CA ASP A 119 -3.42 -2.99 16.22
C ASP A 119 -2.33 -3.97 16.66
N PRO A 120 -2.05 -4.05 17.99
CA PRO A 120 -1.01 -4.94 18.53
C PRO A 120 -1.37 -6.43 18.45
N THR A 121 -2.56 -6.79 17.97
CA THR A 121 -3.05 -8.17 17.99
C THR A 121 -2.40 -9.07 16.95
N ILE A 122 -1.45 -8.58 16.16
CA ILE A 122 -0.96 -9.29 14.99
C ILE A 122 0.07 -10.38 15.30
N LEU A 123 0.83 -10.30 16.41
CA LEU A 123 2.05 -11.09 16.52
C LEU A 123 2.36 -11.69 17.90
N ASP A 124 1.56 -12.66 18.32
CA ASP A 124 1.76 -13.34 19.62
C ASP A 124 2.78 -14.51 19.60
N ALA A 125 3.45 -14.79 18.47
CA ALA A 125 4.52 -15.79 18.44
C ALA A 125 5.56 -15.42 17.38
N THR A 126 6.81 -15.22 17.77
CA THR A 126 7.92 -14.74 16.95
C THR A 126 8.04 -15.43 15.59
N ASN A 127 7.89 -16.75 15.50
CA ASN A 127 7.97 -17.48 14.24
C ASN A 127 6.79 -17.21 13.32
N LYS A 128 5.56 -17.14 13.86
CA LYS A 128 4.36 -16.80 13.07
C LYS A 128 4.44 -15.38 12.54
N SER A 129 5.04 -14.47 13.29
CA SER A 129 5.31 -13.10 12.90
C SER A 129 6.27 -13.03 11.72
N ILE A 130 7.37 -13.77 11.76
CA ILE A 130 8.37 -13.81 10.69
C ILE A 130 7.76 -14.37 9.41
N GLU A 131 6.97 -15.46 9.49
CA GLU A 131 6.29 -16.02 8.34
C GLU A 131 5.28 -15.05 7.72
N ALA A 132 4.50 -14.35 8.56
CA ALA A 132 3.57 -13.32 8.09
C ALA A 132 4.29 -12.16 7.40
N LEU A 133 5.39 -11.67 7.98
CA LEU A 133 6.21 -10.61 7.41
C LEU A 133 6.86 -11.05 6.09
N ASN A 134 7.35 -12.29 5.99
CA ASN A 134 7.88 -12.84 4.74
C ASN A 134 6.81 -12.88 3.64
N ARG A 135 5.58 -13.27 3.98
CA ARG A 135 4.47 -13.30 3.03
C ARG A 135 4.08 -11.88 2.59
N ILE A 136 3.95 -10.95 3.54
CA ILE A 136 3.63 -9.55 3.26
C ILE A 136 4.69 -8.93 2.36
N ALA A 137 5.97 -9.09 2.70
CA ALA A 137 7.08 -8.56 1.92
C ALA A 137 7.33 -9.33 0.60
N GLY A 138 6.79 -10.54 0.45
CA GLY A 138 7.10 -11.42 -0.66
C GLY A 138 8.52 -11.99 -0.63
N GLY A 139 9.17 -12.02 0.56
CA GLY A 139 10.53 -12.49 0.75
C GLY A 139 11.07 -12.15 2.13
N ASP A 140 12.31 -12.51 2.39
CA ASP A 140 12.95 -12.29 3.70
C ASP A 140 14.05 -11.21 3.70
N TYR A 141 14.17 -10.44 2.61
CA TYR A 141 15.15 -9.37 2.42
C TYR A 141 15.10 -8.29 3.53
N TRP A 142 13.94 -8.09 4.12
CA TRP A 142 13.73 -7.15 5.22
C TRP A 142 14.56 -7.47 6.47
N LYS A 143 14.92 -8.74 6.67
CA LYS A 143 15.78 -9.16 7.81
C LYS A 143 17.15 -8.53 7.74
N ALA A 144 17.75 -8.42 6.54
CA ALA A 144 19.03 -7.77 6.35
C ALA A 144 18.96 -6.26 6.64
N ILE A 145 17.84 -5.62 6.28
CA ILE A 145 17.58 -4.20 6.55
C ILE A 145 17.48 -3.96 8.06
N VAL A 146 16.69 -4.79 8.77
CA VAL A 146 16.57 -4.71 10.23
C VAL A 146 17.91 -4.98 10.92
N ALA A 147 18.72 -5.91 10.42
CA ALA A 147 20.05 -6.17 10.97
C ALA A 147 20.98 -4.96 10.83
N GLN A 148 20.97 -4.26 9.69
CA GLN A 148 21.72 -3.02 9.49
C GLN A 148 21.23 -1.90 10.42
N TYR A 149 19.92 -1.74 10.57
CA TYR A 149 19.35 -0.79 11.52
C TYR A 149 19.75 -1.10 12.96
N LYS A 150 19.64 -2.35 13.38
CA LYS A 150 20.01 -2.82 14.74
C LYS A 150 21.48 -2.60 15.06
N SER A 151 22.37 -2.71 14.07
CA SER A 151 23.80 -2.45 14.23
C SER A 151 24.16 -0.95 14.22
N GLY A 152 23.21 -0.07 13.93
CA GLY A 152 23.45 1.37 13.77
C GLY A 152 24.11 1.76 12.45
N ALA A 153 24.21 0.85 11.48
CA ALA A 153 24.76 1.13 10.16
C ALA A 153 23.85 2.03 9.30
N ILE A 154 22.54 1.97 9.56
CA ILE A 154 21.53 2.85 8.96
C ILE A 154 20.56 3.34 10.03
N ASP A 155 19.96 4.50 9.81
CA ASP A 155 18.87 5.02 10.64
C ASP A 155 17.50 4.47 10.21
N GLY A 156 16.42 4.87 10.92
CA GLY A 156 15.07 4.39 10.65
C GLY A 156 14.51 4.88 9.32
N TYR A 157 14.89 6.07 8.86
CA TYR A 157 14.47 6.59 7.55
C TYR A 157 15.12 5.83 6.41
N LYS A 158 16.40 5.48 6.55
CA LYS A 158 17.11 4.70 5.55
C LYS A 158 16.62 3.25 5.52
N ALA A 159 16.25 2.69 6.67
CA ALA A 159 15.62 1.37 6.74
C ALA A 159 14.27 1.34 6.00
N GLU A 160 13.43 2.38 6.19
CA GLU A 160 12.19 2.56 5.45
C GLU A 160 12.42 2.66 3.93
N GLU A 161 13.35 3.50 3.52
CA GLU A 161 13.71 3.69 2.11
C GLU A 161 14.14 2.38 1.46
N TYR A 162 15.07 1.66 2.07
CA TYR A 162 15.54 0.36 1.57
C TYR A 162 14.41 -0.68 1.50
N PHE A 163 13.55 -0.72 2.52
CA PHE A 163 12.41 -1.63 2.47
C PHE A 163 11.48 -1.31 1.30
N SER A 164 11.13 -0.04 1.11
CA SER A 164 10.22 0.34 0.03
C SER A 164 10.81 0.09 -1.36
N GLU A 165 12.11 0.29 -1.54
CA GLU A 165 12.82 -0.03 -2.79
C GLU A 165 12.77 -1.53 -3.08
N GLN A 166 13.09 -2.37 -2.10
CA GLN A 166 13.06 -3.83 -2.24
C GLN A 166 11.63 -4.35 -2.46
N TYR A 167 10.65 -3.75 -1.79
CA TYR A 167 9.25 -4.09 -2.00
C TYR A 167 8.79 -3.76 -3.44
N CYS A 168 9.17 -2.62 -3.97
CA CYS A 168 8.91 -2.27 -5.38
C CYS A 168 9.64 -3.20 -6.35
N GLN A 169 10.87 -3.57 -6.05
CA GLN A 169 11.60 -4.56 -6.85
C GLN A 169 10.89 -5.92 -6.84
N ARG A 170 10.38 -6.34 -5.69
CA ARG A 170 9.59 -7.57 -5.57
C ARG A 170 8.28 -7.50 -6.37
N LEU A 171 7.57 -6.38 -6.32
CA LEU A 171 6.37 -6.16 -7.16
C LEU A 171 6.69 -6.20 -8.66
N SER A 172 7.89 -5.76 -9.05
CA SER A 172 8.33 -5.76 -10.45
C SER A 172 8.54 -7.17 -11.03
N GLU A 173 8.49 -8.21 -10.22
CA GLU A 173 8.46 -9.60 -10.70
C GLU A 173 7.12 -9.96 -11.36
N SER A 174 6.03 -9.31 -10.94
CA SER A 174 4.66 -9.56 -11.45
C SER A 174 4.08 -8.39 -12.24
N TYR A 175 4.58 -7.17 -12.02
CA TYR A 175 4.13 -5.94 -12.69
C TYR A 175 5.25 -5.31 -13.48
N THR A 176 5.01 -5.04 -14.76
CA THR A 176 6.01 -4.46 -15.67
C THR A 176 6.40 -3.03 -15.29
N TYR A 177 5.45 -2.28 -14.75
CA TYR A 177 5.64 -0.87 -14.36
C TYR A 177 5.31 -0.71 -12.89
N VAL A 178 6.30 -0.30 -12.10
CA VAL A 178 6.14 0.02 -10.69
C VAL A 178 6.70 1.41 -10.42
N LEU A 179 5.86 2.31 -9.93
CA LEU A 179 6.22 3.66 -9.53
C LEU A 179 6.20 3.77 -8.02
N ASN A 180 7.24 4.35 -7.43
CA ASN A 180 7.35 4.58 -5.99
C ASN A 180 7.44 6.09 -5.73
N MET A 181 6.40 6.65 -5.15
CA MET A 181 6.29 8.07 -4.87
C MET A 181 6.35 8.33 -3.37
N PRO A 182 7.43 8.94 -2.86
CA PRO A 182 7.50 9.37 -1.47
C PRO A 182 6.58 10.58 -1.24
N ILE A 183 5.72 10.50 -0.23
CA ILE A 183 4.86 11.60 0.19
C ILE A 183 5.48 12.30 1.39
N ARG A 184 5.64 13.61 1.29
CA ARG A 184 6.18 14.50 2.33
C ARG A 184 5.18 15.60 2.63
N LEU A 185 5.11 16.03 3.88
CA LEU A 185 4.21 17.13 4.27
C LEU A 185 4.74 18.50 3.84
N LYS A 186 6.09 18.65 3.82
CA LYS A 186 6.78 19.89 3.40
C LYS A 186 8.05 19.52 2.64
N GLU A 187 8.51 20.44 1.80
CA GLU A 187 9.79 20.30 1.13
C GLU A 187 10.93 20.17 2.16
N GLY A 188 11.89 19.29 1.89
CA GLY A 188 13.01 19.01 2.79
C GLY A 188 12.72 18.09 3.98
N GLN A 189 11.46 17.74 4.22
CA GLN A 189 11.13 16.76 5.27
C GLN A 189 11.35 15.32 4.82
N HIS A 190 11.44 14.43 5.81
CA HIS A 190 11.46 13.00 5.57
C HIS A 190 10.14 12.50 4.98
N THR A 191 10.19 11.37 4.28
CA THR A 191 9.01 10.71 3.72
C THR A 191 8.09 10.27 4.85
N LYS A 192 6.79 10.60 4.76
CA LYS A 192 5.78 10.18 5.74
C LYS A 192 5.18 8.81 5.37
N TYR A 193 4.82 8.64 4.12
CA TYR A 193 4.33 7.39 3.53
C TYR A 193 4.63 7.38 2.03
N ARG A 194 4.36 6.27 1.38
CA ARG A 194 4.64 6.12 -0.05
C ARG A 194 3.38 5.70 -0.79
N MET A 195 3.17 6.34 -1.93
CA MET A 195 2.20 5.85 -2.90
C MET A 195 2.93 4.97 -3.91
N ILE A 196 2.57 3.69 -4.00
CA ILE A 196 3.11 2.75 -4.97
C ILE A 196 2.03 2.46 -6.00
N HIS A 197 2.34 2.71 -7.27
CA HIS A 197 1.50 2.30 -8.38
C HIS A 197 2.15 1.12 -9.11
N ALA A 198 1.39 0.06 -9.35
CA ALA A 198 1.87 -1.12 -10.06
C ALA A 198 0.85 -1.52 -11.15
N THR A 199 1.33 -1.73 -12.39
CA THR A 199 0.50 -2.10 -13.53
C THR A 199 1.30 -2.85 -14.60
N ASN A 200 0.60 -3.67 -15.40
CA ASN A 200 1.14 -4.25 -16.64
C ASN A 200 0.74 -3.46 -17.90
N HIS A 201 -0.03 -2.37 -17.75
CA HIS A 201 -0.54 -1.60 -18.86
C HIS A 201 0.26 -0.29 -19.04
N PRO A 202 0.95 -0.08 -20.20
CA PRO A 202 1.84 1.07 -20.40
C PRO A 202 1.11 2.42 -20.30
N ILE A 203 -0.14 2.50 -20.81
CA ILE A 203 -0.93 3.74 -20.74
C ILE A 203 -1.34 4.05 -19.31
N GLY A 204 -1.68 3.03 -18.50
CA GLY A 204 -1.96 3.20 -17.06
C GLY A 204 -0.76 3.80 -16.33
N CYS A 205 0.45 3.29 -16.61
CA CYS A 205 1.68 3.84 -16.08
C CYS A 205 1.88 5.32 -16.46
N VAL A 206 1.71 5.66 -17.73
CA VAL A 206 1.90 7.04 -18.22
C VAL A 206 0.89 7.99 -17.57
N ILE A 207 -0.39 7.62 -17.55
CA ILE A 207 -1.46 8.45 -16.94
C ILE A 207 -1.16 8.66 -15.45
N MET A 208 -0.74 7.63 -14.73
CA MET A 208 -0.43 7.76 -13.31
C MET A 208 0.80 8.63 -13.08
N ALA A 209 1.87 8.45 -13.86
CA ALA A 209 3.07 9.27 -13.78
C ALA A 209 2.76 10.75 -14.04
N ASP A 210 1.94 11.06 -15.04
CA ASP A 210 1.49 12.42 -15.36
C ASP A 210 0.67 13.03 -14.20
N ASN A 211 -0.28 12.28 -13.63
CA ASN A 211 -1.03 12.70 -12.46
C ASN A 211 -0.13 13.00 -11.26
N ILE A 212 0.88 12.17 -11.03
CA ILE A 212 1.86 12.35 -9.96
C ILE A 212 2.64 13.65 -10.18
N CYS A 213 3.19 13.85 -11.38
CA CYS A 213 3.96 15.06 -11.71
C CYS A 213 3.12 16.33 -11.55
N ASN A 214 1.90 16.36 -12.06
CA ASN A 214 0.99 17.49 -11.95
C ASN A 214 0.64 17.82 -10.49
N ARG A 215 0.50 16.82 -9.63
CA ARG A 215 0.25 17.02 -8.18
C ARG A 215 1.47 17.58 -7.45
N TRP A 216 2.67 17.16 -7.84
CA TRP A 216 3.90 17.74 -7.28
C TRP A 216 4.04 19.22 -7.58
N GLU A 217 3.72 19.66 -8.79
CA GLU A 217 3.73 21.08 -9.19
C GLU A 217 2.71 21.87 -8.37
N LEU A 218 1.47 21.39 -8.24
CA LEU A 218 0.44 22.03 -7.43
C LEU A 218 0.83 22.17 -5.96
N LEU A 219 1.48 21.16 -5.38
CA LEU A 219 1.94 21.20 -3.99
C LEU A 219 3.05 22.25 -3.80
N LYS A 220 3.96 22.40 -4.75
CA LYS A 220 4.99 23.46 -4.72
C LYS A 220 4.37 24.85 -4.77
N ASP A 221 3.36 25.08 -5.59
CA ASP A 221 2.67 26.35 -5.70
C ASP A 221 1.94 26.72 -4.40
N ILE A 222 1.30 25.76 -3.74
CA ILE A 222 0.63 25.97 -2.45
C ILE A 222 1.63 26.25 -1.32
N GLN A 223 2.83 25.69 -1.37
CA GLN A 223 3.86 25.90 -0.34
C GLN A 223 4.63 27.23 -0.50
N ASN A 224 4.63 27.80 -1.70
CA ASN A 224 5.34 29.04 -2.02
C ASN A 224 4.41 30.28 -2.05
N GLY A 225 3.10 30.13 -1.88
CA GLY A 225 2.10 31.21 -1.77
C GLY A 225 1.69 31.45 -0.34
#